data_1602ae4f4f217d7f595ae239a94751d6
#
_entry.id   1602ae4f4f217d7f595ae239a94751d6
#
_cell.length_a   1.000
_cell.length_b   1.000
_cell.length_c   1.000
_cell.angle_alpha   90.00
_cell.angle_beta   90.00
_cell.angle_gamma   90.00
#
_symmetry.space_group_name_H-M   'P 1'
#
loop_
_entity.id
_entity.type
_entity.pdbx_description
1 polymer ?
#
loop_
_entity_poly.entity_id
_entity_poly.type
_entity_poly.pdbx_seq_one_letter_code
_entity_poly.pdbx_strand_id
1 'polypeptide(L)'
;MTTPLKRSNVRYGILLFLFLATVFNYADRATLSVVAPIMSKELGFDPEAMGLAFSVFGISYVIMQIPGGWLLDKYGSRLVYGCALIGWSIVTMFQGTIYMFASPLIVLVILRLMMGAIEAPAFPANSRLSVQWFPNKERGFVTSVYQAAQYISLGIITPLMTIILHNLSWHYVFYYIGAIGVVLGIFWLVKVRDPSHHPKINQQELDYIREGGGEPELGTKKTQQKLTLAQIKSVCVNRMMIGVYIGQFCVTSITWFFLTWFPTYLYQAKGMSILKVGFVASIPAIAGFIGGLLGGVFSDWLLKRGYSLTTARKLPVICGMLLSCVIVVANYTTSEVVVIAAMSLAFFAKGFGNLGWCVLSDTSPKEMLGIAGGVFNMCGNLASIITPLVIGVILANTHSFDYAILYVGSMGVLGLFSYLFIVGPLDRLTLTPRAA
;
A
#
# COMPACT_ATOMS: atom_id res chain seq x y z
N MET A 1 27.36 -28.76 32.54
CA MET A 1 26.12 -27.96 32.27
C MET A 1 26.42 -26.93 31.19
N THR A 2 26.07 -27.23 29.93
CA THR A 2 26.22 -26.27 28.83
C THR A 2 25.18 -25.19 29.00
N THR A 3 25.62 -23.95 29.21
CA THR A 3 24.76 -22.76 29.21
C THR A 3 23.87 -22.82 27.95
N PRO A 4 22.52 -22.68 28.07
CA PRO A 4 21.68 -22.69 26.88
C PRO A 4 22.11 -21.53 26.00
N LEU A 5 22.57 -21.85 24.81
CA LEU A 5 22.98 -20.86 23.80
C LEU A 5 21.79 -19.91 23.56
N LYS A 6 22.04 -18.61 23.70
CA LYS A 6 21.00 -17.56 23.49
C LYS A 6 20.57 -17.59 22.02
N ARG A 7 19.24 -17.61 21.79
CA ARG A 7 18.64 -17.53 20.45
C ARG A 7 19.18 -16.30 19.70
N SER A 8 19.60 -16.47 18.46
CA SER A 8 19.92 -15.36 17.58
C SER A 8 18.63 -14.57 17.25
N ASN A 9 18.78 -13.32 16.80
CA ASN A 9 17.65 -12.42 16.47
C ASN A 9 17.75 -11.94 15.01
N VAL A 10 18.23 -12.81 14.13
CA VAL A 10 18.46 -12.49 12.71
C VAL A 10 17.17 -12.06 12.01
N ARG A 11 16.03 -12.66 12.38
CA ARG A 11 14.73 -12.34 11.82
C ARG A 11 14.36 -10.85 11.93
N TYR A 12 14.76 -10.16 13.00
CA TYR A 12 14.51 -8.72 13.13
C TYR A 12 15.35 -7.88 12.18
N GLY A 13 16.54 -8.34 11.81
CA GLY A 13 17.32 -7.75 10.72
C GLY A 13 16.62 -7.87 9.36
N ILE A 14 16.01 -9.04 9.11
CA ILE A 14 15.17 -9.23 7.91
C ILE A 14 13.93 -8.32 7.94
N LEU A 15 13.28 -8.17 9.09
CA LEU A 15 12.16 -7.25 9.26
C LEU A 15 12.55 -5.79 8.93
N LEU A 16 13.73 -5.37 9.36
CA LEU A 16 14.25 -4.04 9.03
C LEU A 16 14.43 -3.88 7.50
N PHE A 17 14.96 -4.89 6.81
CA PHE A 17 15.05 -4.84 5.35
C PHE A 17 13.68 -4.82 4.67
N LEU A 18 12.71 -5.59 5.14
CA LEU A 18 11.31 -5.55 4.66
C LEU A 18 10.70 -4.15 4.83
N PHE A 19 10.90 -3.55 5.99
CA PHE A 19 10.43 -2.21 6.30
C PHE A 19 11.07 -1.16 5.38
N LEU A 20 12.40 -1.14 5.28
CA LEU A 20 13.12 -0.19 4.43
C LEU A 20 12.77 -0.35 2.94
N ALA A 21 12.71 -1.58 2.44
CA ALA A 21 12.32 -1.84 1.05
C ALA A 21 10.89 -1.34 0.78
N THR A 22 9.98 -1.49 1.73
CA THR A 22 8.61 -0.99 1.60
C THR A 22 8.54 0.54 1.73
N VAL A 23 9.37 1.18 2.57
CA VAL A 23 9.50 2.65 2.62
C VAL A 23 9.91 3.18 1.25
N PHE A 24 10.94 2.61 0.62
CA PHE A 24 11.40 3.04 -0.71
C PHE A 24 10.40 2.70 -1.81
N ASN A 25 9.67 1.59 -1.70
CA ASN A 25 8.56 1.27 -2.61
C ASN A 25 7.51 2.40 -2.66
N TYR A 26 7.09 2.91 -1.51
CA TYR A 26 6.15 4.05 -1.44
C TYR A 26 6.81 5.39 -1.78
N ALA A 27 8.10 5.56 -1.50
CA ALA A 27 8.85 6.74 -1.89
C ALA A 27 8.91 6.89 -3.41
N ASP A 28 9.25 5.81 -4.12
CA ASP A 28 9.29 5.79 -5.58
C ASP A 28 7.93 6.12 -6.20
N ARG A 29 6.83 5.61 -5.62
CA ARG A 29 5.46 5.95 -6.05
C ARG A 29 5.13 7.43 -5.82
N ALA A 30 5.55 7.99 -4.69
CA ALA A 30 5.28 9.37 -4.31
C ALA A 30 6.15 10.37 -5.07
N THR A 31 7.31 9.97 -5.61
CA THR A 31 8.26 10.86 -6.27
C THR A 31 7.60 11.67 -7.38
N LEU A 32 6.84 11.00 -8.28
CA LEU A 32 6.14 11.68 -9.35
C LEU A 32 5.12 12.71 -8.81
N SER A 33 4.39 12.38 -7.75
CA SER A 33 3.40 13.27 -7.13
C SER A 33 4.04 14.54 -6.55
N VAL A 34 5.20 14.40 -5.90
CA VAL A 34 5.92 15.51 -5.29
C VAL A 34 6.47 16.47 -6.35
N VAL A 35 6.97 15.94 -7.47
CA VAL A 35 7.54 16.77 -8.54
C VAL A 35 6.50 17.27 -9.53
N ALA A 36 5.32 16.66 -9.58
CA ALA A 36 4.27 16.93 -10.56
C ALA A 36 3.94 18.43 -10.70
N PRO A 37 3.79 19.24 -9.64
CA PRO A 37 3.43 20.64 -9.76
C PRO A 37 4.43 21.47 -10.57
N ILE A 38 5.71 21.16 -10.48
CA ILE A 38 6.79 21.86 -11.17
C ILE A 38 7.02 21.25 -12.56
N MET A 39 7.14 19.93 -12.61
CA MET A 39 7.41 19.17 -13.83
C MET A 39 6.30 19.36 -14.88
N SER A 40 5.02 19.31 -14.47
CA SER A 40 3.90 19.48 -15.39
C SER A 40 3.88 20.88 -16.02
N LYS A 41 4.23 21.92 -15.23
CA LYS A 41 4.34 23.28 -15.72
C LYS A 41 5.48 23.46 -16.70
N GLU A 42 6.64 22.85 -16.43
CA GLU A 42 7.84 22.94 -17.26
C GLU A 42 7.67 22.18 -18.60
N LEU A 43 7.06 20.98 -18.55
CA LEU A 43 6.88 20.12 -19.72
C LEU A 43 5.54 20.32 -20.45
N GLY A 44 4.69 21.23 -19.96
CA GLY A 44 3.38 21.52 -20.55
C GLY A 44 2.36 20.39 -20.40
N PHE A 45 2.44 19.58 -19.35
CA PHE A 45 1.47 18.51 -19.09
C PHE A 45 0.20 19.08 -18.46
N ASP A 46 -0.93 18.79 -19.09
CA ASP A 46 -2.25 19.09 -18.54
C ASP A 46 -2.63 18.10 -17.41
N PRO A 47 -3.70 18.37 -16.65
CA PRO A 47 -4.14 17.49 -15.59
C PRO A 47 -4.55 16.10 -16.05
N GLU A 48 -5.08 15.95 -17.28
CA GLU A 48 -5.47 14.65 -17.82
C GLU A 48 -4.25 13.78 -18.10
N ALA A 49 -3.20 14.34 -18.72
CA ALA A 49 -1.92 13.68 -18.92
C ALA A 49 -1.27 13.24 -17.60
N MET A 50 -1.32 14.08 -16.56
CA MET A 50 -0.82 13.73 -15.25
C MET A 50 -1.65 12.62 -14.59
N GLY A 51 -2.98 12.67 -14.71
CA GLY A 51 -3.88 11.62 -14.25
C GLY A 51 -3.58 10.27 -14.91
N LEU A 52 -3.34 10.27 -16.22
CA LEU A 52 -2.91 9.10 -16.97
C LEU A 52 -1.55 8.59 -16.48
N ALA A 53 -0.55 9.47 -16.34
CA ALA A 53 0.79 9.09 -15.86
C ALA A 53 0.75 8.46 -14.46
N PHE A 54 -0.10 8.92 -13.57
CA PHE A 54 -0.32 8.29 -12.26
C PHE A 54 -1.00 6.93 -12.38
N SER A 55 -2.00 6.79 -13.25
CA SER A 55 -2.88 5.61 -13.35
C SER A 55 -2.22 4.42 -14.02
N VAL A 56 -1.39 4.62 -15.04
CA VAL A 56 -0.78 3.54 -15.83
C VAL A 56 0.13 2.64 -15.00
N PHE A 57 0.74 3.16 -13.95
CA PHE A 57 1.44 2.36 -12.96
C PHE A 57 0.54 1.26 -12.38
N GLY A 58 -0.69 1.64 -11.99
CA GLY A 58 -1.65 0.71 -11.40
C GLY A 58 -2.07 -0.40 -12.36
N ILE A 59 -2.20 -0.08 -13.64
CA ILE A 59 -2.60 -1.06 -14.68
C ILE A 59 -1.58 -2.20 -14.75
N SER A 60 -0.31 -1.88 -14.97
CA SER A 60 0.74 -2.90 -15.05
C SER A 60 0.96 -3.62 -13.72
N TYR A 61 0.87 -2.89 -12.60
CA TYR A 61 1.01 -3.45 -11.27
C TYR A 61 -0.04 -4.53 -11.00
N VAL A 62 -1.32 -4.28 -11.30
CA VAL A 62 -2.40 -5.25 -11.10
C VAL A 62 -2.23 -6.48 -12.00
N ILE A 63 -1.93 -6.27 -13.28
CA ILE A 63 -1.75 -7.37 -14.26
C ILE A 63 -0.56 -8.26 -13.84
N MET A 64 0.54 -7.65 -13.42
CA MET A 64 1.79 -8.34 -13.13
C MET A 64 1.85 -8.97 -11.73
N GLN A 65 0.84 -8.79 -10.87
CA GLN A 65 0.81 -9.46 -9.55
C GLN A 65 0.81 -10.99 -9.66
N ILE A 66 0.06 -11.56 -10.60
CA ILE A 66 -0.01 -13.01 -10.80
C ILE A 66 1.32 -13.57 -11.35
N PRO A 67 1.88 -13.02 -12.45
CA PRO A 67 3.22 -13.40 -12.91
C PRO A 67 4.32 -13.18 -11.85
N GLY A 68 4.23 -12.09 -11.09
CA GLY A 68 5.16 -11.78 -10.00
C GLY A 68 5.12 -12.83 -8.89
N GLY A 69 3.95 -13.30 -8.51
CA GLY A 69 3.78 -14.41 -7.57
C GLY A 69 4.41 -15.71 -8.09
N TRP A 70 4.22 -16.02 -9.37
CA TRP A 70 4.86 -17.18 -10.01
C TRP A 70 6.40 -17.07 -10.01
N LEU A 71 6.95 -15.88 -10.29
CA LEU A 71 8.39 -15.66 -10.22
C LEU A 71 8.94 -15.90 -8.80
N LEU A 72 8.23 -15.43 -7.76
CA LEU A 72 8.59 -15.68 -6.36
C LEU A 72 8.59 -17.17 -6.01
N ASP A 73 7.62 -17.92 -6.53
CA ASP A 73 7.56 -19.36 -6.32
C ASP A 73 8.71 -20.09 -7.00
N LYS A 74 9.13 -19.64 -8.19
CA LYS A 74 10.15 -20.29 -9.00
C LYS A 74 11.58 -19.94 -8.57
N TYR A 75 11.83 -18.66 -8.26
CA TYR A 75 13.19 -18.13 -8.05
C TYR A 75 13.44 -17.69 -6.60
N GLY A 76 12.42 -17.72 -5.74
CA GLY A 76 12.51 -17.32 -4.34
C GLY A 76 12.44 -15.80 -4.11
N SER A 77 12.07 -15.42 -2.87
CA SER A 77 11.83 -14.02 -2.51
C SER A 77 13.09 -13.17 -2.52
N ARG A 78 14.25 -13.74 -2.16
CA ARG A 78 15.51 -13.00 -2.13
C ARG A 78 15.86 -12.41 -3.49
N LEU A 79 15.90 -13.27 -4.52
CA LEU A 79 16.33 -12.87 -5.87
C LEU A 79 15.28 -11.97 -6.54
N VAL A 80 14.03 -12.42 -6.54
CA VAL A 80 12.96 -11.70 -7.25
C VAL A 80 12.75 -10.30 -6.65
N TYR A 81 12.65 -10.19 -5.32
CA TYR A 81 12.44 -8.89 -4.69
C TYR A 81 13.68 -7.99 -4.81
N GLY A 82 14.88 -8.53 -4.63
CA GLY A 82 16.11 -7.75 -4.78
C GLY A 82 16.32 -7.21 -6.20
N CYS A 83 16.10 -8.05 -7.22
CA CYS A 83 16.14 -7.62 -8.63
C CYS A 83 15.02 -6.62 -8.96
N ALA A 84 13.83 -6.84 -8.42
CA ALA A 84 12.72 -5.91 -8.59
C ALA A 84 13.04 -4.54 -7.96
N LEU A 85 13.58 -4.52 -6.73
CA LEU A 85 13.98 -3.30 -6.03
C LEU A 85 15.03 -2.50 -6.83
N ILE A 86 16.05 -3.15 -7.36
CA ILE A 86 17.03 -2.50 -8.24
C ILE A 86 16.36 -2.03 -9.53
N GLY A 87 15.56 -2.88 -10.15
CA GLY A 87 14.93 -2.60 -11.43
C GLY A 87 13.99 -1.39 -11.39
N TRP A 88 13.04 -1.33 -10.44
CA TRP A 88 12.15 -0.18 -10.36
C TRP A 88 12.89 1.10 -9.95
N SER A 89 13.93 1.00 -9.11
CA SER A 89 14.74 2.16 -8.72
C SER A 89 15.53 2.73 -9.91
N ILE A 90 16.05 1.87 -10.80
CA ILE A 90 16.66 2.30 -12.07
C ILE A 90 15.61 2.99 -12.95
N VAL A 91 14.41 2.41 -13.08
CA VAL A 91 13.31 3.03 -13.85
C VAL A 91 12.92 4.37 -13.24
N THR A 92 12.91 4.49 -11.90
CA THR A 92 12.71 5.78 -11.21
C THR A 92 13.78 6.80 -11.63
N MET A 93 15.07 6.44 -11.65
CA MET A 93 16.13 7.34 -12.13
C MET A 93 15.88 7.79 -13.57
N PHE A 94 15.48 6.88 -14.46
CA PHE A 94 15.17 7.22 -15.86
C PHE A 94 14.00 8.19 -16.00
N GLN A 95 13.02 8.22 -15.09
CA GLN A 95 11.97 9.24 -15.09
C GLN A 95 12.56 10.67 -14.97
N GLY A 96 13.70 10.83 -14.32
CA GLY A 96 14.42 12.11 -14.27
C GLY A 96 14.99 12.58 -15.59
N THR A 97 15.06 11.74 -16.62
CA THR A 97 15.63 12.08 -17.95
C THR A 97 14.60 12.39 -19.03
N ILE A 98 13.29 12.34 -18.71
CA ILE A 98 12.20 12.43 -19.70
C ILE A 98 12.23 13.73 -20.51
N TYR A 99 12.75 14.81 -19.93
CA TYR A 99 12.88 16.12 -20.62
C TYR A 99 13.81 16.10 -21.83
N MET A 100 14.69 15.08 -21.91
CA MET A 100 15.63 14.92 -23.04
C MET A 100 14.97 14.35 -24.30
N PHE A 101 13.74 13.86 -24.20
CA PHE A 101 13.07 13.17 -25.29
C PHE A 101 12.06 14.10 -26.00
N ALA A 102 11.85 13.87 -27.29
CA ALA A 102 10.89 14.64 -28.09
C ALA A 102 9.43 14.51 -27.60
N SER A 103 9.09 13.41 -26.93
CA SER A 103 7.75 13.15 -26.39
C SER A 103 7.84 12.73 -24.92
N PRO A 104 8.09 13.67 -23.99
CA PRO A 104 8.31 13.36 -22.57
C PRO A 104 7.17 12.57 -21.93
N LEU A 105 5.91 12.86 -22.27
CA LEU A 105 4.74 12.17 -21.74
C LEU A 105 4.72 10.69 -22.11
N ILE A 106 5.01 10.35 -23.38
CA ILE A 106 5.02 8.96 -23.83
C ILE A 106 6.10 8.17 -23.08
N VAL A 107 7.28 8.77 -22.94
CA VAL A 107 8.39 8.14 -22.20
C VAL A 107 8.01 7.96 -20.74
N LEU A 108 7.41 8.96 -20.10
CA LEU A 108 6.93 8.86 -18.72
C LEU A 108 5.90 7.72 -18.56
N VAL A 109 4.93 7.62 -19.45
CA VAL A 109 3.91 6.56 -19.44
C VAL A 109 4.55 5.17 -19.54
N ILE A 110 5.51 4.99 -20.47
CA ILE A 110 6.23 3.72 -20.63
C ILE A 110 7.01 3.38 -19.36
N LEU A 111 7.75 4.34 -18.80
CA LEU A 111 8.51 4.13 -17.56
C LEU A 111 7.59 3.81 -16.37
N ARG A 112 6.42 4.44 -16.28
CA ARG A 112 5.42 4.14 -15.25
C ARG A 112 4.81 2.74 -15.39
N LEU A 113 4.55 2.30 -16.63
CA LEU A 113 4.14 0.91 -16.91
C LEU A 113 5.24 -0.09 -16.51
N MET A 114 6.49 0.18 -16.89
CA MET A 114 7.62 -0.67 -16.49
C MET A 114 7.78 -0.73 -14.96
N MET A 115 7.69 0.42 -14.30
CA MET A 115 7.79 0.51 -12.84
C MET A 115 6.73 -0.35 -12.15
N GLY A 116 5.44 -0.22 -12.55
CA GLY A 116 4.35 -1.01 -11.97
C GLY A 116 4.53 -2.51 -12.18
N ALA A 117 4.98 -2.91 -13.38
CA ALA A 117 5.24 -4.32 -13.69
C ALA A 117 6.38 -4.92 -12.85
N ILE A 118 7.48 -4.20 -12.71
CA ILE A 118 8.66 -4.65 -11.94
C ILE A 118 8.37 -4.68 -10.44
N GLU A 119 7.57 -3.73 -9.94
CA GLU A 119 7.24 -3.59 -8.52
C GLU A 119 6.18 -4.58 -8.02
N ALA A 120 5.40 -5.17 -8.93
CA ALA A 120 4.28 -6.06 -8.60
C ALA A 120 4.61 -7.22 -7.62
N PRO A 121 5.78 -7.87 -7.65
CA PRO A 121 6.14 -8.93 -6.70
C PRO A 121 6.39 -8.47 -5.26
N ALA A 122 6.55 -7.16 -4.98
CA ALA A 122 7.04 -6.66 -3.70
C ALA A 122 6.15 -7.07 -2.51
N PHE A 123 4.85 -6.81 -2.57
CA PHE A 123 3.93 -7.17 -1.48
C PHE A 123 3.74 -8.67 -1.29
N PRO A 124 3.57 -9.49 -2.35
CA PRO A 124 3.64 -10.94 -2.24
C PRO A 124 4.93 -11.45 -1.60
N ALA A 125 6.08 -10.85 -1.93
CA ALA A 125 7.37 -11.20 -1.32
C ALA A 125 7.41 -10.88 0.18
N ASN A 126 6.88 -9.71 0.61
CA ASN A 126 6.77 -9.36 2.02
C ASN A 126 5.97 -10.41 2.80
N SER A 127 4.82 -10.80 2.27
CA SER A 127 3.98 -11.84 2.89
C SER A 127 4.70 -13.18 2.97
N ARG A 128 5.38 -13.59 1.88
CA ARG A 128 6.14 -14.85 1.82
C ARG A 128 7.30 -14.87 2.83
N LEU A 129 8.08 -13.80 2.91
CA LEU A 129 9.17 -13.67 3.88
C LEU A 129 8.67 -13.65 5.33
N SER A 130 7.50 -13.07 5.58
CA SER A 130 6.85 -13.15 6.90
C SER A 130 6.54 -14.59 7.31
N VAL A 131 6.09 -15.42 6.36
CA VAL A 131 5.82 -16.85 6.61
C VAL A 131 7.10 -17.64 6.82
N GLN A 132 8.16 -17.33 6.06
CA GLN A 132 9.45 -18.03 6.14
C GLN A 132 10.22 -17.73 7.43
N TRP A 133 10.21 -16.45 7.88
CA TRP A 133 11.09 -15.97 8.94
C TRP A 133 10.42 -15.84 10.30
N PHE A 134 9.08 -15.86 10.39
CA PHE A 134 8.38 -15.56 11.63
C PHE A 134 7.37 -16.63 12.01
N PRO A 135 7.30 -16.99 13.31
CA PRO A 135 6.24 -17.83 13.84
C PRO A 135 4.87 -17.14 13.70
N ASN A 136 3.80 -17.94 13.64
CA ASN A 136 2.43 -17.45 13.42
C ASN A 136 2.03 -16.31 14.39
N LYS A 137 2.45 -16.39 15.65
CA LYS A 137 2.15 -15.37 16.66
C LYS A 137 2.82 -14.01 16.44
N GLU A 138 3.92 -13.95 15.67
CA GLU A 138 4.65 -12.73 15.37
C GLU A 138 4.26 -12.11 14.01
N ARG A 139 3.60 -12.85 13.11
CA ARG A 139 3.27 -12.40 11.74
C ARG A 139 2.37 -11.16 11.70
N GLY A 140 1.44 -11.03 12.66
CA GLY A 140 0.60 -9.82 12.77
C GLY A 140 1.44 -8.57 13.01
N PHE A 141 2.39 -8.63 13.95
CA PHE A 141 3.33 -7.55 14.22
C PHE A 141 4.19 -7.22 12.98
N VAL A 142 4.76 -8.25 12.35
CA VAL A 142 5.59 -8.08 11.14
C VAL A 142 4.82 -7.41 10.01
N THR A 143 3.58 -7.84 9.77
CA THR A 143 2.69 -7.24 8.78
C THR A 143 2.41 -5.78 9.09
N SER A 144 2.13 -5.45 10.36
CA SER A 144 1.90 -4.08 10.80
C SER A 144 3.12 -3.18 10.59
N VAL A 145 4.32 -3.70 10.85
CA VAL A 145 5.58 -2.95 10.66
C VAL A 145 5.80 -2.59 9.19
N TYR A 146 5.74 -3.55 8.25
CA TYR A 146 5.96 -3.20 6.85
C TYR A 146 4.76 -2.43 6.24
N GLN A 147 3.55 -2.60 6.74
CA GLN A 147 2.41 -1.78 6.35
C GLN A 147 2.53 -0.32 6.83
N ALA A 148 3.15 -0.11 8.00
CA ALA A 148 3.42 1.23 8.53
C ALA A 148 4.42 2.01 7.67
N ALA A 149 5.24 1.32 6.87
CA ALA A 149 6.23 1.92 6.00
C ALA A 149 5.66 2.95 5.01
N GLN A 150 4.40 2.78 4.55
CA GLN A 150 3.73 3.75 3.69
C GLN A 150 3.61 5.13 4.33
N TYR A 151 3.28 5.17 5.63
CA TYR A 151 3.12 6.43 6.37
C TYR A 151 4.47 7.09 6.65
N ILE A 152 5.49 6.28 6.96
CA ILE A 152 6.86 6.76 7.16
C ILE A 152 7.41 7.33 5.84
N SER A 153 7.16 6.67 4.72
CA SER A 153 7.54 7.18 3.40
C SER A 153 6.92 8.55 3.13
N LEU A 154 5.61 8.68 3.27
CA LEU A 154 4.92 9.95 3.05
C LEU A 154 5.29 11.01 4.10
N GLY A 155 5.52 10.60 5.36
CA GLY A 155 5.81 11.52 6.46
C GLY A 155 7.26 12.04 6.49
N ILE A 156 8.23 11.24 6.08
CA ILE A 156 9.67 11.57 6.18
C ILE A 156 10.30 11.80 4.81
N ILE A 157 10.05 10.90 3.85
CA ILE A 157 10.73 10.99 2.55
C ILE A 157 10.17 12.14 1.71
N THR A 158 8.86 12.45 1.80
CA THR A 158 8.28 13.58 1.06
C THR A 158 8.91 14.93 1.40
N PRO A 159 9.11 15.32 2.68
CA PRO A 159 9.88 16.52 3.00
C PRO A 159 11.31 16.53 2.42
N LEU A 160 12.00 15.40 2.46
CA LEU A 160 13.35 15.29 1.88
C LEU A 160 13.32 15.52 0.36
N MET A 161 12.34 14.93 -0.33
CA MET A 161 12.15 15.17 -1.76
C MET A 161 11.89 16.64 -2.09
N THR A 162 11.09 17.34 -1.27
CA THR A 162 10.79 18.76 -1.51
C THR A 162 11.98 19.67 -1.20
N ILE A 163 12.85 19.31 -0.25
CA ILE A 163 14.12 20.00 -0.02
C ILE A 163 15.02 19.87 -1.26
N ILE A 164 15.13 18.69 -1.85
CA ILE A 164 15.88 18.47 -3.10
C ILE A 164 15.25 19.28 -4.23
N LEU A 165 13.93 19.23 -4.39
CA LEU A 165 13.19 19.94 -5.42
C LEU A 165 13.34 21.47 -5.31
N HIS A 166 13.40 22.01 -4.07
CA HIS A 166 13.55 23.43 -3.83
C HIS A 166 14.95 23.94 -4.16
N ASN A 167 15.99 23.18 -3.77
CA ASN A 167 17.39 23.63 -3.91
C ASN A 167 18.03 23.27 -5.26
N LEU A 168 17.50 22.24 -5.92
CA LEU A 168 18.03 21.76 -7.20
C LEU A 168 16.92 21.83 -8.27
N SER A 169 16.62 20.71 -8.91
CA SER A 169 15.50 20.61 -9.86
C SER A 169 14.77 19.29 -9.66
N TRP A 170 13.60 19.15 -10.30
CA TRP A 170 12.78 17.95 -10.17
C TRP A 170 13.47 16.66 -10.65
N HIS A 171 14.42 16.76 -11.59
CA HIS A 171 15.21 15.64 -12.10
C HIS A 171 16.02 14.97 -10.98
N TYR A 172 16.64 15.76 -10.11
CA TYR A 172 17.48 15.26 -9.03
C TYR A 172 16.68 14.47 -7.99
N VAL A 173 15.39 14.75 -7.80
CA VAL A 173 14.53 13.95 -6.90
C VAL A 173 14.50 12.51 -7.37
N PHE A 174 14.28 12.28 -8.66
CA PHE A 174 14.29 10.94 -9.25
C PHE A 174 15.68 10.28 -9.14
N TYR A 175 16.74 11.02 -9.41
CA TYR A 175 18.10 10.46 -9.36
C TYR A 175 18.48 10.05 -7.95
N TYR A 176 18.25 10.87 -6.93
CA TYR A 176 18.62 10.54 -5.54
C TYR A 176 17.76 9.40 -4.99
N ILE A 177 16.45 9.44 -5.17
CA ILE A 177 15.57 8.38 -4.68
C ILE A 177 15.91 7.05 -5.35
N GLY A 178 16.04 7.03 -6.67
CA GLY A 178 16.42 5.81 -7.39
C GLY A 178 17.81 5.30 -7.03
N ALA A 179 18.81 6.19 -6.88
CA ALA A 179 20.16 5.76 -6.48
C ALA A 179 20.17 5.10 -5.10
N ILE A 180 19.48 5.68 -4.11
CA ILE A 180 19.35 5.08 -2.77
C ILE A 180 18.64 3.72 -2.86
N GLY A 181 17.58 3.62 -3.67
CA GLY A 181 16.87 2.36 -3.89
C GLY A 181 17.75 1.28 -4.52
N VAL A 182 18.60 1.62 -5.51
CA VAL A 182 19.59 0.69 -6.09
C VAL A 182 20.56 0.20 -5.03
N VAL A 183 21.12 1.11 -4.21
CA VAL A 183 22.01 0.75 -3.11
C VAL A 183 21.33 -0.20 -2.13
N LEU A 184 20.09 0.11 -1.73
CA LEU A 184 19.31 -0.76 -0.85
C LEU A 184 19.06 -2.13 -1.48
N GLY A 185 18.77 -2.20 -2.78
CA GLY A 185 18.60 -3.46 -3.51
C GLY A 185 19.85 -4.32 -3.55
N ILE A 186 21.03 -3.71 -3.71
CA ILE A 186 22.32 -4.41 -3.61
C ILE A 186 22.50 -4.96 -2.20
N PHE A 187 22.26 -4.15 -1.16
CA PHE A 187 22.33 -4.62 0.23
C PHE A 187 21.33 -5.74 0.50
N TRP A 188 20.13 -5.67 -0.08
CA TRP A 188 19.13 -6.72 0.00
C TRP A 188 19.68 -8.05 -0.55
N LEU A 189 20.21 -8.07 -1.76
CA LEU A 189 20.75 -9.27 -2.39
C LEU A 189 21.91 -9.90 -1.61
N VAL A 190 22.71 -9.08 -0.92
CA VAL A 190 23.85 -9.53 -0.11
C VAL A 190 23.40 -10.07 1.25
N LYS A 191 22.47 -9.39 1.93
CA LYS A 191 22.14 -9.64 3.34
C LYS A 191 20.92 -10.51 3.54
N VAL A 192 19.89 -10.39 2.69
CA VAL A 192 18.66 -11.19 2.81
C VAL A 192 18.91 -12.56 2.20
N ARG A 193 18.63 -13.63 2.96
CA ARG A 193 18.73 -15.03 2.53
C ARG A 193 17.55 -15.81 3.08
N ASP A 194 17.35 -17.04 2.64
CA ASP A 194 16.38 -17.94 3.25
C ASP A 194 16.86 -18.36 4.64
N PRO A 195 15.95 -18.59 5.62
CA PRO A 195 16.36 -18.91 6.99
C PRO A 195 17.31 -20.10 7.09
N SER A 196 17.03 -21.18 6.35
CA SER A 196 17.84 -22.41 6.33
C SER A 196 19.26 -22.21 5.82
N HIS A 197 19.53 -21.15 5.05
CA HIS A 197 20.84 -20.86 4.44
C HIS A 197 21.49 -19.57 4.97
N HIS A 198 20.93 -18.97 6.02
CA HIS A 198 21.45 -17.71 6.53
C HIS A 198 22.64 -17.95 7.48
N PRO A 199 23.85 -17.38 7.23
CA PRO A 199 25.08 -17.73 7.94
C PRO A 199 25.09 -17.32 9.42
N LYS A 200 24.20 -16.42 9.86
CA LYS A 200 24.17 -15.89 11.22
C LYS A 200 23.02 -16.43 12.07
N ILE A 201 22.13 -17.26 11.51
CA ILE A 201 21.06 -17.86 12.28
C ILE A 201 21.58 -19.06 13.04
N ASN A 202 21.19 -19.22 14.31
CA ASN A 202 21.52 -20.42 15.08
C ASN A 202 20.33 -21.39 15.08
N GLN A 203 20.63 -22.66 15.46
CA GLN A 203 19.63 -23.72 15.45
C GLN A 203 18.42 -23.39 16.34
N GLN A 204 18.64 -22.72 17.49
CA GLN A 204 17.56 -22.35 18.41
C GLN A 204 16.57 -21.35 17.78
N GLU A 205 17.03 -20.44 16.93
CA GLU A 205 16.13 -19.52 16.20
C GLU A 205 15.37 -20.25 15.09
N LEU A 206 16.03 -21.17 14.37
CA LEU A 206 15.38 -22.01 13.36
C LEU A 206 14.29 -22.89 13.96
N ASP A 207 14.58 -23.55 15.08
CA ASP A 207 13.62 -24.40 15.78
C ASP A 207 12.45 -23.58 16.30
N TYR A 208 12.70 -22.40 16.87
CA TYR A 208 11.65 -21.48 17.32
C TYR A 208 10.72 -21.05 16.18
N ILE A 209 11.27 -20.80 14.98
CA ILE A 209 10.48 -20.44 13.80
C ILE A 209 9.61 -21.64 13.38
N ARG A 210 10.19 -22.85 13.30
CA ARG A 210 9.48 -24.08 12.90
C ARG A 210 8.38 -24.48 13.89
N GLU A 211 8.70 -24.55 15.17
CA GLU A 211 7.75 -24.87 16.22
C GLU A 211 6.60 -23.86 16.33
N GLY A 212 6.89 -22.58 16.02
CA GLY A 212 5.91 -21.52 15.95
C GLY A 212 5.05 -21.48 14.66
N GLY A 213 5.20 -22.48 13.77
CA GLY A 213 4.46 -22.59 12.51
C GLY A 213 5.04 -21.72 11.37
N GLY A 214 6.30 -21.29 11.49
CA GLY A 214 7.05 -20.71 10.39
C GLY A 214 7.52 -21.79 9.41
N GLU A 215 7.76 -21.39 8.16
CA GLU A 215 8.16 -22.31 7.09
C GLU A 215 9.52 -21.90 6.49
N PRO A 216 10.65 -22.18 7.18
CA PRO A 216 11.99 -21.79 6.72
C PRO A 216 12.36 -22.36 5.35
N GLU A 217 11.71 -23.44 4.94
CA GLU A 217 11.96 -24.21 3.71
C GLU A 217 10.81 -24.01 2.69
N LEU A 218 10.10 -22.88 2.75
CA LEU A 218 9.00 -22.59 1.83
C LEU A 218 9.49 -22.55 0.38
N GLY A 219 9.08 -23.49 -0.41
CA GLY A 219 9.49 -23.67 -1.82
C GLY A 219 9.75 -25.14 -2.18
N THR A 220 9.91 -26.03 -1.18
CA THR A 220 10.21 -27.45 -1.42
C THR A 220 8.97 -28.35 -1.41
N LYS A 221 7.81 -27.91 -0.92
CA LYS A 221 6.58 -28.71 -0.90
C LYS A 221 5.35 -27.87 -1.23
N LYS A 222 4.70 -28.13 -2.36
CA LYS A 222 3.34 -27.72 -2.67
C LYS A 222 2.39 -28.89 -2.53
N THR A 223 1.55 -28.88 -1.50
CA THR A 223 0.27 -29.59 -1.52
C THR A 223 -0.83 -28.51 -1.65
N GLN A 224 -1.04 -28.02 -2.85
CA GLN A 224 -2.20 -27.16 -3.11
C GLN A 224 -3.42 -28.08 -3.23
N GLN A 225 -4.37 -27.95 -2.32
CA GLN A 225 -5.73 -28.46 -2.55
C GLN A 225 -6.26 -27.83 -3.84
N LYS A 226 -6.65 -28.68 -4.82
CA LYS A 226 -7.26 -28.21 -6.06
C LYS A 226 -8.65 -27.69 -5.74
N LEU A 227 -8.79 -26.39 -5.58
CA LEU A 227 -10.10 -25.74 -5.44
C LEU A 227 -10.81 -25.71 -6.78
N THR A 228 -12.12 -25.98 -6.77
CA THR A 228 -12.94 -25.90 -7.97
C THR A 228 -13.32 -24.44 -8.26
N LEU A 229 -13.53 -24.12 -9.55
CA LEU A 229 -13.95 -22.77 -9.96
C LEU A 229 -15.27 -22.36 -9.29
N ALA A 230 -16.18 -23.33 -9.06
CA ALA A 230 -17.45 -23.12 -8.36
C ALA A 230 -17.22 -22.68 -6.89
N GLN A 231 -16.30 -23.32 -6.18
CA GLN A 231 -15.93 -22.94 -4.81
C GLN A 231 -15.31 -21.55 -4.75
N ILE A 232 -14.42 -21.22 -5.71
CA ILE A 232 -13.83 -19.87 -5.81
C ILE A 232 -14.93 -18.83 -6.03
N LYS A 233 -15.83 -19.09 -6.97
CA LYS A 233 -16.96 -18.20 -7.28
C LYS A 233 -17.90 -18.02 -6.09
N SER A 234 -18.23 -19.09 -5.36
CA SER A 234 -19.17 -19.04 -4.21
C SER A 234 -18.65 -18.14 -3.07
N VAL A 235 -17.34 -18.08 -2.86
CA VAL A 235 -16.73 -17.21 -1.85
C VAL A 235 -16.53 -15.81 -2.39
N CYS A 236 -15.92 -15.67 -3.57
CA CYS A 236 -15.53 -14.35 -4.09
C CYS A 236 -16.74 -13.49 -4.53
N VAL A 237 -17.87 -14.10 -4.91
CA VAL A 237 -19.10 -13.41 -5.35
C VAL A 237 -20.16 -13.38 -4.24
N ASN A 238 -19.82 -13.77 -3.02
CA ASN A 238 -20.71 -13.64 -1.87
C ASN A 238 -20.99 -12.16 -1.56
N ARG A 239 -22.25 -11.82 -1.21
CA ARG A 239 -22.69 -10.45 -0.92
C ARG A 239 -21.81 -9.75 0.12
N MET A 240 -21.47 -10.43 1.20
CA MET A 240 -20.61 -9.91 2.26
C MET A 240 -19.22 -9.57 1.71
N MET A 241 -18.62 -10.47 0.93
CA MET A 241 -17.30 -10.28 0.32
C MET A 241 -17.29 -9.12 -0.68
N ILE A 242 -18.32 -9.01 -1.53
CA ILE A 242 -18.48 -7.88 -2.45
C ILE A 242 -18.50 -6.56 -1.68
N GLY A 243 -19.25 -6.48 -0.58
CA GLY A 243 -19.26 -5.28 0.27
C GLY A 243 -17.89 -4.97 0.87
N VAL A 244 -17.15 -5.98 1.31
CA VAL A 244 -15.78 -5.82 1.81
C VAL A 244 -14.83 -5.33 0.71
N TYR A 245 -14.98 -5.81 -0.54
CA TYR A 245 -14.18 -5.35 -1.69
C TYR A 245 -14.48 -3.89 -2.05
N ILE A 246 -15.76 -3.50 -2.08
CA ILE A 246 -16.16 -2.09 -2.29
C ILE A 246 -15.56 -1.20 -1.21
N GLY A 247 -15.67 -1.60 0.06
CA GLY A 247 -15.06 -0.87 1.17
C GLY A 247 -13.55 -0.72 1.01
N GLN A 248 -12.85 -1.78 0.59
CA GLN A 248 -11.40 -1.71 0.34
C GLN A 248 -11.05 -0.76 -0.81
N PHE A 249 -11.81 -0.80 -1.91
CA PHE A 249 -11.65 0.15 -3.00
C PHE A 249 -11.80 1.59 -2.50
N CYS A 250 -12.81 1.88 -1.69
CA CYS A 250 -13.05 3.22 -1.14
C CYS A 250 -11.91 3.69 -0.22
N VAL A 251 -11.47 2.85 0.72
CA VAL A 251 -10.33 3.14 1.60
C VAL A 251 -9.07 3.43 0.79
N THR A 252 -8.83 2.62 -0.23
CA THR A 252 -7.64 2.75 -1.07
C THR A 252 -7.74 3.97 -2.00
N SER A 253 -8.94 4.34 -2.48
CA SER A 253 -9.16 5.57 -3.26
C SER A 253 -8.75 6.82 -2.49
N ILE A 254 -9.13 6.93 -1.22
CA ILE A 254 -8.68 8.03 -0.35
C ILE A 254 -7.15 8.03 -0.26
N THR A 255 -6.53 6.85 -0.10
CA THR A 255 -5.06 6.75 -0.05
C THR A 255 -4.40 7.24 -1.33
N TRP A 256 -4.92 6.86 -2.50
CA TRP A 256 -4.36 7.25 -3.79
C TRP A 256 -4.51 8.73 -4.09
N PHE A 257 -5.55 9.42 -3.57
CA PHE A 257 -5.60 10.88 -3.61
C PHE A 257 -4.41 11.49 -2.87
N PHE A 258 -4.16 11.06 -1.62
CA PHE A 258 -3.03 11.57 -0.83
C PHE A 258 -1.67 11.23 -1.44
N LEU A 259 -1.57 10.08 -2.12
CA LEU A 259 -0.33 9.62 -2.74
C LEU A 259 -0.05 10.29 -4.09
N THR A 260 -1.06 10.77 -4.81
CA THR A 260 -0.90 11.28 -6.19
C THR A 260 -1.17 12.78 -6.34
N TRP A 261 -2.33 13.25 -5.90
CA TRP A 261 -2.80 14.60 -6.18
C TRP A 261 -2.67 15.58 -5.01
N PHE A 262 -2.46 15.10 -3.80
CA PHE A 262 -2.45 15.97 -2.61
C PHE A 262 -1.33 17.01 -2.62
N PRO A 263 -0.06 16.73 -3.03
CA PRO A 263 0.95 17.76 -3.18
C PRO A 263 0.56 18.84 -4.20
N THR A 264 -0.01 18.43 -5.35
CA THR A 264 -0.50 19.36 -6.39
C THR A 264 -1.66 20.22 -5.87
N TYR A 265 -2.59 19.64 -5.11
CA TYR A 265 -3.68 20.37 -4.45
C TYR A 265 -3.15 21.46 -3.51
N LEU A 266 -2.20 21.13 -2.63
CA LEU A 266 -1.61 22.11 -1.71
C LEU A 266 -0.87 23.22 -2.47
N TYR A 267 -0.15 22.88 -3.53
CA TYR A 267 0.60 23.85 -4.31
C TYR A 267 -0.31 24.73 -5.18
N GLN A 268 -1.19 24.15 -6.01
CA GLN A 268 -2.00 24.87 -7.00
C GLN A 268 -3.26 25.48 -6.40
N ALA A 269 -4.02 24.73 -5.60
CA ALA A 269 -5.31 25.20 -5.08
C ALA A 269 -5.17 26.02 -3.80
N LYS A 270 -4.16 25.76 -2.96
CA LYS A 270 -3.94 26.50 -1.71
C LYS A 270 -2.74 27.45 -1.76
N GLY A 271 -2.03 27.55 -2.90
CA GLY A 271 -0.96 28.52 -3.13
C GLY A 271 0.28 28.33 -2.24
N MET A 272 0.47 27.15 -1.66
CA MET A 272 1.60 26.89 -0.77
C MET A 272 2.91 26.77 -1.55
N SER A 273 4.02 27.29 -1.00
CA SER A 273 5.33 27.06 -1.58
C SER A 273 5.68 25.58 -1.57
N ILE A 274 6.50 25.12 -2.53
CA ILE A 274 6.83 23.70 -2.68
C ILE A 274 7.51 23.13 -1.42
N LEU A 275 8.32 23.91 -0.75
CA LEU A 275 8.95 23.51 0.52
C LEU A 275 7.90 23.31 1.62
N LYS A 276 6.93 24.23 1.73
CA LYS A 276 5.82 24.14 2.69
C LYS A 276 4.95 22.91 2.41
N VAL A 277 4.68 22.60 1.12
CA VAL A 277 3.93 21.42 0.70
C VAL A 277 4.54 20.14 1.27
N GLY A 278 5.87 19.97 1.20
CA GLY A 278 6.53 18.77 1.71
C GLY A 278 6.31 18.54 3.20
N PHE A 279 6.47 19.58 4.01
CA PHE A 279 6.26 19.48 5.46
C PHE A 279 4.79 19.35 5.84
N VAL A 280 3.90 20.08 5.16
CA VAL A 280 2.46 20.03 5.41
C VAL A 280 1.88 18.68 5.01
N ALA A 281 2.33 18.10 3.90
CA ALA A 281 1.88 16.78 3.44
C ALA A 281 2.25 15.64 4.39
N SER A 282 3.24 15.84 5.27
CA SER A 282 3.63 14.86 6.30
C SER A 282 2.61 14.73 7.43
N ILE A 283 1.88 15.81 7.73
CA ILE A 283 0.96 15.86 8.89
C ILE A 283 -0.19 14.85 8.74
N PRO A 284 -0.93 14.80 7.60
CA PRO A 284 -1.91 13.75 7.36
C PRO A 284 -1.31 12.33 7.41
N ALA A 285 -0.08 12.14 6.91
CA ALA A 285 0.56 10.83 6.94
C ALA A 285 0.79 10.33 8.38
N ILE A 286 1.29 11.19 9.26
CA ILE A 286 1.46 10.88 10.69
C ILE A 286 0.09 10.61 11.34
N ALA A 287 -0.91 11.43 11.04
CA ALA A 287 -2.27 11.22 11.54
C ALA A 287 -2.85 9.88 11.08
N GLY A 288 -2.66 9.50 9.81
CA GLY A 288 -3.08 8.20 9.26
C GLY A 288 -2.40 7.01 9.92
N PHE A 289 -1.11 7.12 10.23
CA PHE A 289 -0.38 6.13 11.00
C PHE A 289 -0.98 5.91 12.40
N ILE A 290 -1.21 7.00 13.14
CA ILE A 290 -1.83 6.97 14.47
C ILE A 290 -3.24 6.37 14.36
N GLY A 291 -4.03 6.80 13.37
CA GLY A 291 -5.36 6.26 13.11
C GLY A 291 -5.35 4.74 12.90
N GLY A 292 -4.42 4.25 12.08
CA GLY A 292 -4.28 2.80 11.82
C GLY A 292 -3.96 1.98 13.07
N LEU A 293 -3.08 2.48 13.92
CA LEU A 293 -2.78 1.84 15.21
C LEU A 293 -4.00 1.84 16.14
N LEU A 294 -4.64 3.00 16.31
CA LEU A 294 -5.78 3.15 17.21
C LEU A 294 -7.00 2.34 16.74
N GLY A 295 -7.23 2.24 15.42
CA GLY A 295 -8.32 1.43 14.87
C GLY A 295 -8.18 -0.05 15.20
N GLY A 296 -6.96 -0.60 15.06
CA GLY A 296 -6.67 -1.98 15.47
C GLY A 296 -6.88 -2.21 16.97
N VAL A 297 -6.27 -1.34 17.80
CA VAL A 297 -6.41 -1.40 19.27
C VAL A 297 -7.88 -1.28 19.70
N PHE A 298 -8.64 -0.38 19.11
CA PHE A 298 -10.05 -0.18 19.40
C PHE A 298 -10.89 -1.41 19.03
N SER A 299 -10.64 -2.00 17.85
CA SER A 299 -11.31 -3.24 17.43
C SER A 299 -11.05 -4.39 18.41
N ASP A 300 -9.79 -4.59 18.81
CA ASP A 300 -9.41 -5.66 19.74
C ASP A 300 -9.94 -5.39 21.17
N TRP A 301 -10.02 -4.12 21.58
CA TRP A 301 -10.63 -3.74 22.85
C TRP A 301 -12.14 -4.07 22.89
N LEU A 302 -12.87 -3.85 21.79
CA LEU A 302 -14.28 -4.24 21.67
C LEU A 302 -14.44 -5.76 21.80
N LEU A 303 -13.59 -6.57 21.14
CA LEU A 303 -13.61 -8.02 21.28
C LEU A 303 -13.35 -8.49 22.72
N LYS A 304 -12.37 -7.88 23.40
CA LYS A 304 -12.07 -8.19 24.80
C LYS A 304 -13.22 -7.82 25.75
N ARG A 305 -14.04 -6.84 25.38
CA ARG A 305 -15.25 -6.45 26.13
C ARG A 305 -16.47 -7.33 25.84
N GLY A 306 -16.34 -8.34 24.96
CA GLY A 306 -17.42 -9.30 24.67
C GLY A 306 -18.39 -8.83 23.56
N TYR A 307 -18.07 -7.75 22.82
CA TYR A 307 -18.86 -7.39 21.66
C TYR A 307 -18.72 -8.43 20.55
N SER A 308 -19.77 -8.58 19.73
CA SER A 308 -19.75 -9.50 18.60
C SER A 308 -18.62 -9.16 17.59
N LEU A 309 -18.12 -10.17 16.88
CA LEU A 309 -17.14 -9.98 15.80
C LEU A 309 -17.60 -8.92 14.80
N THR A 310 -18.88 -8.97 14.42
CA THR A 310 -19.51 -8.01 13.51
C THR A 310 -19.35 -6.57 14.04
N THR A 311 -19.71 -6.32 15.29
CA THR A 311 -19.59 -4.98 15.89
C THR A 311 -18.14 -4.55 16.00
N ALA A 312 -17.28 -5.42 16.52
CA ALA A 312 -15.87 -5.08 16.77
C ALA A 312 -15.08 -4.77 15.49
N ARG A 313 -15.42 -5.40 14.37
CA ARG A 313 -14.75 -5.18 13.09
C ARG A 313 -15.41 -4.09 12.25
N LYS A 314 -16.74 -4.00 12.23
CA LYS A 314 -17.47 -3.04 11.41
C LYS A 314 -17.49 -1.62 12.00
N LEU A 315 -17.63 -1.48 13.31
CA LEU A 315 -17.77 -0.17 13.95
C LEU A 315 -16.58 0.78 13.64
N PRO A 316 -15.31 0.35 13.79
CA PRO A 316 -14.18 1.22 13.41
C PRO A 316 -14.19 1.60 11.93
N VAL A 317 -14.58 0.69 11.03
CA VAL A 317 -14.66 0.97 9.59
C VAL A 317 -15.75 2.00 9.31
N ILE A 318 -16.94 1.82 9.87
CA ILE A 318 -18.09 2.74 9.72
C ILE A 318 -17.71 4.14 10.25
N CYS A 319 -17.16 4.23 11.46
CA CYS A 319 -16.71 5.49 12.05
C CYS A 319 -15.60 6.13 11.21
N GLY A 320 -14.64 5.35 10.75
CA GLY A 320 -13.55 5.82 9.89
C GLY A 320 -14.04 6.37 8.56
N MET A 321 -14.96 5.65 7.88
CA MET A 321 -15.54 6.11 6.61
C MET A 321 -16.38 7.37 6.78
N LEU A 322 -17.24 7.43 7.81
CA LEU A 322 -18.04 8.60 8.11
C LEU A 322 -17.16 9.83 8.39
N LEU A 323 -16.14 9.64 9.24
CA LEU A 323 -15.27 10.74 9.63
C LEU A 323 -14.33 11.16 8.48
N SER A 324 -13.99 10.27 7.55
CA SER A 324 -13.18 10.61 6.38
C SER A 324 -13.90 11.60 5.43
N CYS A 325 -15.24 11.69 5.46
CA CYS A 325 -16.00 12.66 4.69
C CYS A 325 -15.69 14.12 5.09
N VAL A 326 -15.06 14.36 6.24
CA VAL A 326 -14.60 15.69 6.67
C VAL A 326 -13.65 16.34 5.67
N ILE A 327 -13.04 15.56 4.77
CA ILE A 327 -12.18 16.08 3.69
C ILE A 327 -12.90 17.16 2.87
N VAL A 328 -14.21 17.08 2.72
CA VAL A 328 -15.04 18.03 1.95
C VAL A 328 -15.04 19.43 2.57
N VAL A 329 -14.77 19.56 3.87
CA VAL A 329 -14.65 20.86 4.56
C VAL A 329 -13.57 21.73 3.93
N ALA A 330 -12.54 21.12 3.33
CA ALA A 330 -11.46 21.84 2.67
C ALA A 330 -11.93 22.71 1.47
N ASN A 331 -13.11 22.43 0.89
CA ASN A 331 -13.72 23.24 -0.18
C ASN A 331 -14.38 24.53 0.33
N TYR A 332 -14.77 24.57 1.59
CA TYR A 332 -15.54 25.68 2.18
C TYR A 332 -14.69 26.62 3.03
N THR A 333 -13.37 26.48 2.98
CA THR A 333 -12.45 27.29 3.79
C THR A 333 -11.22 27.71 3.01
N THR A 334 -10.78 28.93 3.25
CA THR A 334 -9.50 29.46 2.77
C THR A 334 -8.39 29.34 3.82
N SER A 335 -8.75 29.02 5.08
CA SER A 335 -7.77 28.86 6.16
C SER A 335 -6.91 27.61 5.94
N GLU A 336 -5.62 27.79 5.72
CA GLU A 336 -4.68 26.69 5.58
C GLU A 336 -4.72 25.73 6.78
N VAL A 337 -4.86 26.25 8.00
CA VAL A 337 -4.91 25.45 9.23
C VAL A 337 -6.12 24.51 9.22
N VAL A 338 -7.29 25.04 8.83
CA VAL A 338 -8.52 24.23 8.74
C VAL A 338 -8.42 23.19 7.63
N VAL A 339 -7.84 23.53 6.48
CA VAL A 339 -7.57 22.57 5.39
C VAL A 339 -6.68 21.45 5.87
N ILE A 340 -5.54 21.77 6.49
CA ILE A 340 -4.58 20.77 6.98
C ILE A 340 -5.23 19.91 8.07
N ALA A 341 -6.00 20.50 8.97
CA ALA A 341 -6.72 19.76 10.02
C ALA A 341 -7.77 18.80 9.42
N ALA A 342 -8.56 19.26 8.45
CA ALA A 342 -9.56 18.43 7.77
C ALA A 342 -8.90 17.26 7.01
N MET A 343 -7.83 17.53 6.26
CA MET A 343 -7.07 16.52 5.53
C MET A 343 -6.42 15.49 6.49
N SER A 344 -5.87 15.98 7.61
CA SER A 344 -5.24 15.12 8.63
C SER A 344 -6.28 14.25 9.33
N LEU A 345 -7.45 14.82 9.67
CA LEU A 345 -8.55 14.09 10.27
C LEU A 345 -9.13 13.04 9.31
N ALA A 346 -9.27 13.39 8.03
CA ALA A 346 -9.73 12.45 7.00
C ALA A 346 -8.76 11.26 6.84
N PHE A 347 -7.46 11.53 6.82
CA PHE A 347 -6.47 10.46 6.67
C PHE A 347 -6.28 9.64 7.94
N PHE A 348 -6.40 10.26 9.13
CA PHE A 348 -6.53 9.56 10.41
C PHE A 348 -7.73 8.60 10.40
N ALA A 349 -8.88 9.10 9.99
CA ALA A 349 -10.13 8.35 9.94
C ALA A 349 -10.05 7.17 8.97
N LYS A 350 -9.45 7.38 7.79
CA LYS A 350 -9.14 6.33 6.84
C LYS A 350 -8.23 5.27 7.46
N GLY A 351 -7.18 5.68 8.17
CA GLY A 351 -6.30 4.77 8.92
C GLY A 351 -7.06 3.96 9.96
N PHE A 352 -7.86 4.64 10.78
CA PHE A 352 -8.69 4.04 11.83
C PHE A 352 -9.67 2.99 11.28
N GLY A 353 -10.27 3.24 10.11
CA GLY A 353 -11.17 2.32 9.42
C GLY A 353 -10.49 1.23 8.58
N ASN A 354 -9.17 1.17 8.51
CA ASN A 354 -8.46 0.25 7.62
C ASN A 354 -8.34 -1.18 8.17
N LEU A 355 -9.47 -1.78 8.55
CA LEU A 355 -9.55 -3.15 9.07
C LEU A 355 -9.98 -4.21 8.03
N GLY A 356 -10.00 -3.85 6.75
CA GLY A 356 -10.47 -4.74 5.67
C GLY A 356 -9.76 -6.09 5.64
N TRP A 357 -8.45 -6.14 5.87
CA TRP A 357 -7.70 -7.39 5.96
C TRP A 357 -8.09 -8.25 7.18
N CYS A 358 -8.41 -7.62 8.31
CA CYS A 358 -8.91 -8.35 9.49
C CYS A 358 -10.29 -8.95 9.19
N VAL A 359 -11.20 -8.16 8.61
CA VAL A 359 -12.54 -8.64 8.19
C VAL A 359 -12.40 -9.80 7.22
N LEU A 360 -11.55 -9.68 6.20
CA LEU A 360 -11.29 -10.74 5.23
C LEU A 360 -10.81 -12.03 5.89
N SER A 361 -9.84 -11.95 6.81
CA SER A 361 -9.28 -13.14 7.47
C SER A 361 -10.27 -13.80 8.43
N ASP A 362 -11.16 -13.01 9.04
CA ASP A 362 -12.17 -13.50 9.95
C ASP A 362 -13.35 -14.18 9.22
N THR A 363 -13.64 -13.76 7.97
CA THR A 363 -14.81 -14.19 7.20
C THR A 363 -14.51 -15.20 6.10
N SER A 364 -13.29 -15.24 5.57
CA SER A 364 -12.92 -16.20 4.52
C SER A 364 -12.67 -17.60 5.06
N PRO A 365 -12.99 -18.67 4.28
CA PRO A 365 -12.55 -20.02 4.59
C PRO A 365 -11.02 -20.08 4.67
N LYS A 366 -10.48 -20.83 5.63
CA LYS A 366 -9.01 -20.93 5.83
C LYS A 366 -8.28 -21.42 4.58
N GLU A 367 -8.91 -22.35 3.84
CA GLU A 367 -8.38 -22.98 2.63
C GLU A 367 -8.36 -22.02 1.44
N MET A 368 -9.14 -20.96 1.48
CA MET A 368 -9.29 -19.97 0.39
C MET A 368 -8.74 -18.57 0.73
N LEU A 369 -8.16 -18.40 1.91
CA LEU A 369 -7.70 -17.09 2.37
C LEU A 369 -6.73 -16.41 1.38
N GLY A 370 -5.87 -17.19 0.72
CA GLY A 370 -4.95 -16.68 -0.30
C GLY A 370 -5.67 -16.13 -1.54
N ILE A 371 -6.66 -16.87 -2.06
CA ILE A 371 -7.44 -16.45 -3.24
C ILE A 371 -8.33 -15.24 -2.88
N ALA A 372 -9.06 -15.31 -1.78
CA ALA A 372 -9.90 -14.22 -1.31
C ALA A 372 -9.06 -12.96 -1.03
N GLY A 373 -7.87 -13.11 -0.45
CA GLY A 373 -6.90 -12.03 -0.26
C GLY A 373 -6.39 -11.45 -1.58
N GLY A 374 -6.16 -12.28 -2.58
CA GLY A 374 -5.78 -11.84 -3.93
C GLY A 374 -6.87 -10.99 -4.58
N VAL A 375 -8.13 -11.43 -4.54
CA VAL A 375 -9.27 -10.67 -5.08
C VAL A 375 -9.47 -9.35 -4.31
N PHE A 376 -9.41 -9.40 -2.98
CA PHE A 376 -9.50 -8.22 -2.12
C PHE A 376 -8.40 -7.18 -2.45
N ASN A 377 -7.17 -7.63 -2.60
CA ASN A 377 -6.05 -6.76 -2.96
C ASN A 377 -6.20 -6.20 -4.38
N MET A 378 -6.65 -7.01 -5.33
CA MET A 378 -6.93 -6.57 -6.70
C MET A 378 -8.01 -5.48 -6.71
N CYS A 379 -9.14 -5.68 -6.03
CA CYS A 379 -10.21 -4.68 -5.92
C CYS A 379 -9.71 -3.38 -5.27
N GLY A 380 -8.89 -3.47 -4.21
CA GLY A 380 -8.25 -2.30 -3.63
C GLY A 380 -7.32 -1.58 -4.61
N ASN A 381 -6.51 -2.32 -5.35
CA ASN A 381 -5.56 -1.73 -6.29
C ASN A 381 -6.22 -1.14 -7.56
N LEU A 382 -7.48 -1.49 -7.90
CA LEU A 382 -8.22 -0.75 -8.93
C LEU A 382 -8.32 0.75 -8.63
N ALA A 383 -8.30 1.14 -7.36
CA ALA A 383 -8.26 2.54 -6.96
C ALA A 383 -7.00 3.28 -7.43
N SER A 384 -5.88 2.57 -7.61
CA SER A 384 -4.64 3.15 -8.15
C SER A 384 -4.76 3.56 -9.62
N ILE A 385 -5.72 2.98 -10.31
CA ILE A 385 -6.02 3.27 -11.72
C ILE A 385 -7.11 4.34 -11.80
N ILE A 386 -8.24 4.08 -11.14
CA ILE A 386 -9.46 4.87 -11.30
C ILE A 386 -9.31 6.24 -10.62
N THR A 387 -8.81 6.31 -9.41
CA THR A 387 -8.80 7.55 -8.64
C THR A 387 -7.93 8.65 -9.27
N PRO A 388 -6.66 8.40 -9.64
CA PRO A 388 -5.86 9.45 -10.26
C PRO A 388 -6.40 9.88 -11.62
N LEU A 389 -6.93 8.95 -12.41
CA LEU A 389 -7.50 9.24 -13.73
C LEU A 389 -8.76 10.10 -13.61
N VAL A 390 -9.70 9.71 -12.73
CA VAL A 390 -10.94 10.46 -12.51
C VAL A 390 -10.64 11.90 -12.03
N ILE A 391 -9.70 12.05 -11.09
CA ILE A 391 -9.29 13.38 -10.63
C ILE A 391 -8.65 14.19 -11.76
N GLY A 392 -7.79 13.58 -12.58
CA GLY A 392 -7.19 14.23 -13.74
C GLY A 392 -8.24 14.75 -14.73
N VAL A 393 -9.23 13.93 -15.07
CA VAL A 393 -10.35 14.32 -15.97
C VAL A 393 -11.22 15.40 -15.33
N ILE A 394 -11.51 15.32 -14.03
CA ILE A 394 -12.25 16.37 -13.31
C ILE A 394 -11.50 17.70 -13.42
N LEU A 395 -10.21 17.73 -13.13
CA LEU A 395 -9.40 18.95 -13.16
C LEU A 395 -9.26 19.51 -14.57
N ALA A 396 -9.13 18.67 -15.60
CA ALA A 396 -9.06 19.12 -16.98
C ALA A 396 -10.33 19.82 -17.44
N ASN A 397 -11.50 19.35 -17.00
CA ASN A 397 -12.80 19.92 -17.39
C ASN A 397 -13.28 21.08 -16.51
N THR A 398 -12.93 21.06 -15.22
CA THR A 398 -13.50 22.04 -14.24
C THR A 398 -12.49 23.09 -13.81
N HIS A 399 -11.20 22.85 -14.03
CA HIS A 399 -10.09 23.69 -13.54
C HIS A 399 -10.14 23.92 -12.01
N SER A 400 -10.85 23.08 -11.26
CA SER A 400 -11.04 23.19 -9.82
C SER A 400 -10.84 21.86 -9.10
N PHE A 401 -10.16 21.91 -7.95
CA PHE A 401 -10.04 20.76 -7.06
C PHE A 401 -11.32 20.47 -6.24
N ASP A 402 -12.31 21.36 -6.24
CA ASP A 402 -13.52 21.20 -5.42
C ASP A 402 -14.27 19.90 -5.76
N TYR A 403 -14.44 19.62 -7.05
CA TYR A 403 -15.08 18.37 -7.50
C TYR A 403 -14.20 17.14 -7.25
N ALA A 404 -12.88 17.29 -7.31
CA ALA A 404 -11.95 16.21 -6.97
C ALA A 404 -12.06 15.85 -5.47
N ILE A 405 -12.12 16.84 -4.60
CA ILE A 405 -12.34 16.64 -3.16
C ILE A 405 -13.73 16.04 -2.87
N LEU A 406 -14.77 16.46 -3.59
CA LEU A 406 -16.11 15.85 -3.51
C LEU A 406 -16.08 14.37 -3.94
N TYR A 407 -15.36 14.04 -5.03
CA TYR A 407 -15.16 12.67 -5.46
C TYR A 407 -14.51 11.83 -4.35
N VAL A 408 -13.42 12.32 -3.74
CA VAL A 408 -12.74 11.61 -2.64
C VAL A 408 -13.66 11.47 -1.42
N GLY A 409 -14.41 12.51 -1.06
CA GLY A 409 -15.42 12.47 0.01
C GLY A 409 -16.53 11.45 -0.27
N SER A 410 -16.98 11.35 -1.53
CA SER A 410 -18.00 10.36 -1.94
C SER A 410 -17.53 8.91 -1.77
N MET A 411 -16.21 8.63 -1.82
CA MET A 411 -15.67 7.32 -1.49
C MET A 411 -15.89 6.98 -0.01
N GLY A 412 -15.79 7.96 0.90
CA GLY A 412 -16.16 7.78 2.30
C GLY A 412 -17.63 7.36 2.47
N VAL A 413 -18.54 8.07 1.77
CA VAL A 413 -19.98 7.76 1.78
C VAL A 413 -20.26 6.37 1.18
N LEU A 414 -19.66 6.04 0.04
CA LEU A 414 -19.82 4.74 -0.62
C LEU A 414 -19.31 3.59 0.26
N GLY A 415 -18.15 3.77 0.89
CA GLY A 415 -17.59 2.80 1.84
C GLY A 415 -18.48 2.62 3.07
N LEU A 416 -19.00 3.72 3.62
CA LEU A 416 -19.98 3.71 4.72
C LEU A 416 -21.23 2.93 4.33
N PHE A 417 -21.83 3.24 3.17
CA PHE A 417 -23.01 2.56 2.65
C PHE A 417 -22.75 1.05 2.46
N SER A 418 -21.59 0.69 1.93
CA SER A 418 -21.22 -0.70 1.74
C SER A 418 -21.19 -1.48 3.06
N TYR A 419 -20.54 -0.95 4.10
CA TYR A 419 -20.44 -1.61 5.40
C TYR A 419 -21.75 -1.61 6.18
N LEU A 420 -22.61 -0.62 6.00
CA LEU A 420 -23.92 -0.58 6.65
C LEU A 420 -24.92 -1.55 6.01
N PHE A 421 -25.01 -1.58 4.67
CA PHE A 421 -26.11 -2.22 3.95
C PHE A 421 -25.72 -3.47 3.15
N ILE A 422 -24.47 -3.58 2.66
CA ILE A 422 -24.07 -4.69 1.80
C ILE A 422 -23.36 -5.79 2.61
N VAL A 423 -22.39 -5.44 3.47
CA VAL A 423 -21.57 -6.42 4.21
C VAL A 423 -22.40 -7.32 5.13
N GLY A 424 -23.46 -6.81 5.75
CA GLY A 424 -24.26 -7.61 6.69
C GLY A 424 -23.50 -8.09 7.94
N PRO A 425 -23.96 -9.16 8.62
CA PRO A 425 -23.22 -9.81 9.70
C PRO A 425 -21.93 -10.46 9.20
N LEU A 426 -20.90 -10.46 10.04
CA LEU A 426 -19.62 -11.07 9.73
C LEU A 426 -19.58 -12.51 10.23
N ASP A 427 -19.85 -13.44 9.33
CA ASP A 427 -19.78 -14.87 9.60
C ASP A 427 -18.72 -15.51 8.71
N ARG A 428 -18.01 -16.51 9.25
CA ARG A 428 -17.03 -17.25 8.45
C ARG A 428 -17.75 -18.09 7.40
N LEU A 429 -17.44 -17.84 6.14
CA LEU A 429 -17.97 -18.62 5.03
C LEU A 429 -17.42 -20.04 5.07
N THR A 430 -18.29 -21.02 4.85
CA THR A 430 -17.92 -22.42 4.70
C THR A 430 -17.93 -22.81 3.24
N LEU A 431 -16.97 -23.67 2.85
CA LEU A 431 -16.98 -24.27 1.52
C LEU A 431 -18.17 -25.21 1.45
N THR A 432 -19.06 -25.02 0.47
CA THR A 432 -20.10 -26.02 0.18
C THR A 432 -19.44 -27.38 -0.09
N PRO A 433 -19.90 -28.47 0.54
CA PRO A 433 -19.37 -29.80 0.25
C PRO A 433 -19.42 -30.07 -1.26
N ARG A 434 -18.40 -30.73 -1.80
CA ARG A 434 -18.46 -31.26 -3.16
C ARG A 434 -19.77 -32.04 -3.30
N ALA A 435 -20.63 -31.62 -4.23
CA ALA A 435 -21.64 -32.51 -4.72
C ALA A 435 -20.93 -33.77 -5.25
N ALA A 436 -21.21 -34.90 -4.65
CA ALA A 436 -20.61 -36.20 -4.93
C ALA A 436 -20.84 -36.63 -6.37
#